data_5deeeae07898fb1d9f8f282fe2b36c9b
#
_entry.id   5deeeae07898fb1d9f8f282fe2b36c9b
#
_cell.length_a   1.000
_cell.length_b   1.000
_cell.length_c   1.000
_cell.angle_alpha   90.00
_cell.angle_beta   90.00
_cell.angle_gamma   90.00
#
_symmetry.space_group_name_H-M   'P 1'
#
loop_
_entity.id
_entity.type
_entity.pdbx_description
1 polymer ?
#
loop_
_entity_poly.entity_id
_entity_poly.type
_entity_poly.pdbx_seq_one_letter_code
_entity_poly.pdbx_strand_id
1 'polypeptide(L)'
;RRQRQMCIRDSIKAEGFLISEVCIVFFNDSQLHKLNLKYLKHDSFTDVVTFDYSDKNHIGGDICVSVERVSENAKTFGMSFSQELARVIVHGILHLCSYKDKTLNQKNEIRAKEDLYLEQFFLNS
;
A
#
# COMPACT_ATOMS: atom_id res chain seq x y z
N ARG A 1 -6.16 -4.78 -14.97
CA ARG A 1 -6.80 -4.16 -13.82
C ARG A 1 -7.62 -5.14 -13.00
N ARG A 2 -8.38 -6.04 -13.65
CA ARG A 2 -9.14 -7.06 -12.92
C ARG A 2 -8.23 -7.98 -12.11
N GLN A 3 -7.10 -8.37 -12.68
CA GLN A 3 -6.12 -9.21 -11.97
C GLN A 3 -5.57 -8.51 -10.74
N ARG A 4 -5.26 -7.22 -10.83
CA ARG A 4 -4.77 -6.45 -9.69
C ARG A 4 -5.82 -6.36 -8.58
N GLN A 5 -7.09 -6.11 -8.94
CA GLN A 5 -8.18 -6.10 -7.98
C GLN A 5 -8.37 -7.45 -7.32
N MET A 6 -8.27 -8.53 -8.10
CA MET A 6 -8.38 -9.89 -7.57
C MET A 6 -7.23 -10.20 -6.60
N CYS A 7 -6.00 -9.82 -6.93
CA CYS A 7 -4.85 -10.01 -6.04
C CYS A 7 -4.99 -9.25 -4.73
N ILE A 8 -5.51 -8.02 -4.79
CA ILE A 8 -5.78 -7.22 -3.60
C ILE A 8 -6.81 -7.91 -2.73
N ARG A 9 -7.92 -8.37 -3.30
CA ARG A 9 -8.95 -9.10 -2.59
C ARG A 9 -8.42 -10.39 -1.98
N ASP A 10 -7.62 -11.13 -2.74
CA ASP A 10 -7.03 -12.39 -2.27
C ASP A 10 -6.09 -12.13 -1.09
N SER A 11 -5.30 -11.06 -1.13
CA SER A 11 -4.42 -10.68 -0.03
C SER A 11 -5.21 -10.39 1.24
N ILE A 12 -6.29 -9.63 1.13
CA ILE A 12 -7.14 -9.29 2.26
C ILE A 12 -7.81 -10.53 2.83
N LYS A 13 -8.32 -11.41 1.96
CA LYS A 13 -8.95 -12.67 2.39
C LYS A 13 -7.93 -13.60 3.06
N ALA A 14 -6.72 -13.67 2.50
CA ALA A 14 -5.65 -14.49 3.08
C ALA A 14 -5.29 -14.03 4.49
N GLU A 15 -5.45 -12.74 4.78
CA GLU A 15 -5.20 -12.19 6.12
C GLU A 15 -6.41 -12.33 7.06
N GLY A 16 -7.49 -12.96 6.60
CA GLY A 16 -8.68 -13.20 7.42
C GLY A 16 -9.67 -12.06 7.47
N PHE A 17 -9.59 -11.12 6.53
CA PHE A 17 -10.46 -9.95 6.50
C PHE A 17 -11.39 -9.98 5.29
N LEU A 18 -12.48 -9.23 5.39
CA LEU A 18 -13.42 -8.99 4.29
C LEU A 18 -13.24 -7.54 3.82
N ILE A 19 -13.49 -7.30 2.53
CA ILE A 19 -13.40 -5.96 1.96
C ILE A 19 -14.74 -5.25 2.11
N SER A 20 -14.72 -4.05 2.71
CA SER A 20 -15.83 -3.12 2.64
C SER A 20 -15.65 -2.23 1.42
N GLU A 21 -14.72 -1.27 1.50
CA GLU A 21 -14.42 -0.38 0.39
C GLU A 21 -12.98 0.10 0.52
N VAL A 22 -12.17 -0.19 -0.50
CA VAL A 22 -10.80 0.28 -0.57
C VAL A 22 -10.61 1.05 -1.86
N CYS A 23 -10.24 2.32 -1.75
CA CYS A 23 -9.99 3.18 -2.89
C CYS A 23 -8.50 3.47 -3.00
N ILE A 24 -7.98 3.41 -4.21
CA ILE A 24 -6.60 3.78 -4.51
C ILE A 24 -6.64 5.09 -5.28
N VAL A 25 -6.02 6.12 -4.72
CA VAL A 25 -6.05 7.47 -5.29
C VAL A 25 -4.62 7.92 -5.60
N PHE A 26 -4.40 8.41 -6.81
CA PHE A 26 -3.09 8.83 -7.26
C PHE A 26 -2.94 10.34 -7.12
N PHE A 27 -1.79 10.75 -6.60
CA PHE A 27 -1.44 12.14 -6.38
C PHE A 27 -0.06 12.41 -6.96
N ASN A 28 0.29 13.69 -7.18
CA ASN A 28 1.69 14.06 -7.33
C ASN A 28 2.32 14.23 -5.94
N ASP A 29 3.65 14.36 -5.91
CA ASP A 29 4.41 14.39 -4.66
C ASP A 29 4.00 15.57 -3.77
N SER A 30 3.81 16.74 -4.38
CA SER A 30 3.40 17.96 -3.68
C SER A 30 2.01 17.84 -3.07
N GLN A 31 1.06 17.27 -3.82
CA GLN A 31 -0.31 17.07 -3.35
C GLN A 31 -0.36 16.10 -2.17
N LEU A 32 0.38 14.99 -2.26
CA LEU A 32 0.42 14.01 -1.19
C LEU A 32 1.09 14.59 0.06
N HIS A 33 2.15 15.39 -0.11
CA HIS A 33 2.80 16.06 1.00
C HIS A 33 1.83 16.99 1.74
N LYS A 34 1.04 17.77 1.01
CA LYS A 34 0.03 18.64 1.59
C LYS A 34 -1.02 17.85 2.38
N LEU A 35 -1.45 16.72 1.83
CA LEU A 35 -2.42 15.85 2.48
C LEU A 35 -1.85 15.27 3.77
N ASN A 36 -0.60 14.81 3.72
CA ASN A 36 0.09 14.24 4.86
C ASN A 36 0.25 15.26 5.99
N LEU A 37 0.65 16.48 5.63
CA LEU A 37 0.81 17.58 6.57
C LEU A 37 -0.53 17.99 7.20
N LYS A 38 -1.58 18.11 6.39
CA LYS A 38 -2.88 18.60 6.84
C LYS A 38 -3.59 17.61 7.77
N TYR A 39 -3.61 16.34 7.40
CA TYR A 39 -4.43 15.33 8.10
C TYR A 39 -3.67 14.49 9.10
N LEU A 40 -2.40 14.19 8.83
CA LEU A 40 -1.57 13.37 9.71
C LEU A 40 -0.53 14.18 10.46
N LYS A 41 -0.41 15.47 10.13
CA LYS A 41 0.55 16.41 10.73
C LYS A 41 2.00 15.95 10.61
N HIS A 42 2.30 15.21 9.53
CA HIS A 42 3.64 14.79 9.19
C HIS A 42 4.19 15.69 8.08
N ASP A 43 5.25 16.42 8.38
CA ASP A 43 5.91 17.29 7.40
C ASP A 43 7.02 16.51 6.71
N SER A 44 6.64 15.54 5.90
CA SER A 44 7.57 14.71 5.15
C SER A 44 6.95 14.25 3.84
N PHE A 45 7.81 14.04 2.86
CA PHE A 45 7.39 13.41 1.61
C PHE A 45 7.37 11.90 1.78
N THR A 46 6.33 11.26 1.26
CA THR A 46 6.17 9.83 1.35
C THR A 46 5.59 9.30 0.04
N ASP A 47 5.74 8.00 -0.19
CA ASP A 47 5.17 7.34 -1.37
C ASP A 47 3.69 6.98 -1.17
N VAL A 48 3.25 6.76 0.06
CA VAL A 48 1.90 6.33 0.34
C VAL A 48 1.41 6.88 1.68
N VAL A 49 0.13 7.26 1.70
CA VAL A 49 -0.60 7.62 2.93
C VAL A 49 -1.88 6.82 2.93
N THR A 50 -2.18 6.14 4.04
CA THR A 50 -3.41 5.37 4.19
C THR A 50 -4.34 6.02 5.19
N PHE A 51 -5.63 6.11 4.83
CA PHE A 51 -6.69 6.52 5.73
C PHE A 51 -7.55 5.29 6.02
N ASP A 52 -7.58 4.87 7.27
CA ASP A 52 -8.18 3.61 7.69
C ASP A 52 -9.60 3.85 8.19
N TYR A 53 -10.59 3.33 7.48
CA TYR A 53 -12.00 3.35 7.86
C TYR A 53 -12.50 1.95 8.17
N SER A 54 -11.58 1.03 8.44
CA SER A 54 -11.92 -0.37 8.72
C SER A 54 -12.76 -0.49 9.98
N ASP A 55 -13.68 -1.46 9.97
CA ASP A 55 -14.56 -1.75 11.10
C ASP A 55 -14.56 -3.26 11.32
N LYS A 56 -14.23 -3.67 12.53
CA LYS A 56 -14.10 -5.09 12.92
C LYS A 56 -13.16 -5.82 11.96
N ASN A 57 -13.68 -6.83 11.24
CA ASN A 57 -12.89 -7.58 10.27
C ASN A 57 -13.14 -7.15 8.82
N HIS A 58 -13.82 -6.00 8.62
CA HIS A 58 -14.06 -5.44 7.30
C HIS A 58 -13.03 -4.34 7.03
N ILE A 59 -12.25 -4.52 5.97
CA ILE A 59 -11.19 -3.57 5.60
C ILE A 59 -11.78 -2.50 4.70
N GLY A 60 -11.60 -1.25 5.09
CA GLY A 60 -12.01 -0.11 4.30
C GLY A 60 -11.06 1.05 4.50
N GLY A 61 -10.84 1.83 3.46
CA GLY A 61 -9.98 3.00 3.55
C GLY A 61 -9.52 3.51 2.20
N ASP A 62 -8.73 4.56 2.26
CA ASP A 62 -8.12 5.19 1.08
C ASP A 62 -6.62 4.98 1.12
N ILE A 63 -6.06 4.49 0.02
CA ILE A 63 -4.63 4.37 -0.19
C ILE A 63 -4.22 5.44 -1.17
N CYS A 64 -3.57 6.49 -0.67
CA CYS A 64 -3.17 7.66 -1.45
C CYS A 64 -1.70 7.52 -1.83
N VAL A 65 -1.40 7.50 -3.12
CA VAL A 65 -0.09 7.16 -3.65
C VAL A 65 0.49 8.33 -4.43
N SER A 66 1.75 8.69 -4.17
CA SER A 66 2.49 9.63 -4.98
C SER A 66 3.13 8.90 -6.17
N VAL A 67 2.63 9.17 -7.37
CA VAL A 67 3.14 8.56 -8.60
C VAL A 67 4.60 8.93 -8.82
N GLU A 68 4.96 10.17 -8.55
CA GLU A 68 6.33 10.67 -8.71
C GLU A 68 7.30 9.96 -7.76
N ARG A 69 6.90 9.80 -6.49
CA ARG A 69 7.75 9.15 -5.49
C ARG A 69 7.92 7.67 -5.79
N VAL A 70 6.85 7.00 -6.25
CA VAL A 70 6.92 5.60 -6.68
C VAL A 70 7.89 5.46 -7.85
N SER A 71 7.83 6.36 -8.83
CA SER A 71 8.74 6.35 -9.98
C SER A 71 10.21 6.51 -9.53
N GLU A 72 10.47 7.45 -8.62
CA GLU A 72 11.81 7.67 -8.08
C GLU A 72 12.32 6.44 -7.32
N ASN A 73 11.48 5.86 -6.48
CA ASN A 73 11.85 4.68 -5.70
C ASN A 73 12.11 3.48 -6.61
N ALA A 74 11.33 3.31 -7.67
CA ALA A 74 11.56 2.24 -8.65
C ALA A 74 12.95 2.34 -9.26
N LYS A 75 13.35 3.55 -9.67
CA LYS A 75 14.68 3.79 -10.21
C LYS A 75 15.77 3.50 -9.18
N THR A 76 15.59 3.96 -7.95
CA THR A 76 16.56 3.77 -6.86
C THR A 76 16.78 2.29 -6.56
N PHE A 77 15.71 1.49 -6.59
CA PHE A 77 15.78 0.07 -6.25
C PHE A 77 16.00 -0.84 -7.46
N GLY A 78 16.16 -0.26 -8.66
CA GLY A 78 16.36 -1.06 -9.88
C GLY A 78 15.16 -1.92 -10.24
N MET A 79 13.95 -1.43 -9.98
CA MET A 79 12.71 -2.15 -10.24
C MET A 79 11.88 -1.39 -11.28
N SER A 80 10.92 -2.10 -11.91
CA SER A 80 9.97 -1.43 -12.80
C SER A 80 9.00 -0.58 -12.00
N PHE A 81 8.40 0.40 -12.66
CA PHE A 81 7.35 1.22 -12.04
C PHE A 81 6.19 0.35 -11.54
N SER A 82 5.78 -0.63 -12.36
CA SER A 82 4.68 -1.53 -12.00
C SER A 82 4.99 -2.36 -10.75
N GLN A 83 6.23 -2.82 -10.61
CA GLN A 83 6.64 -3.59 -9.44
C GLN A 83 6.61 -2.74 -8.18
N GLU A 84 7.15 -1.54 -8.25
CA GLU A 84 7.17 -0.64 -7.09
C GLU A 84 5.77 -0.16 -6.73
N LEU A 85 4.95 0.16 -7.74
CA LEU A 85 3.56 0.55 -7.50
C LEU A 85 2.78 -0.57 -6.80
N ALA A 86 2.94 -1.81 -7.26
CA ALA A 86 2.28 -2.96 -6.64
C ALA A 86 2.75 -3.13 -5.19
N ARG A 87 4.04 -2.96 -4.91
CA ARG A 87 4.58 -3.05 -3.55
C ARG A 87 3.96 -2.00 -2.63
N VAL A 88 3.87 -0.77 -3.10
CA VAL A 88 3.31 0.34 -2.32
C VAL A 88 1.82 0.10 -2.01
N ILE A 89 1.07 -0.39 -2.99
CA ILE A 89 -0.35 -0.70 -2.80
C ILE A 89 -0.52 -1.83 -1.78
N VAL A 90 0.25 -2.92 -1.91
CA VAL A 90 0.21 -4.03 -0.96
C VAL A 90 0.59 -3.55 0.44
N HIS A 91 1.61 -2.70 0.54
CA HIS A 91 2.02 -2.12 1.82
C HIS A 91 0.86 -1.36 2.50
N GLY A 92 0.15 -0.53 1.73
CA GLY A 92 -1.02 0.20 2.23
C GLY A 92 -2.13 -0.74 2.70
N ILE A 93 -2.39 -1.80 1.94
CA ILE A 93 -3.40 -2.79 2.31
C ILE A 93 -3.02 -3.51 3.59
N LEU A 94 -1.76 -3.87 3.76
CA LEU A 94 -1.29 -4.51 4.98
C LEU A 94 -1.46 -3.59 6.20
N HIS A 95 -1.23 -2.29 6.04
CA HIS A 95 -1.54 -1.33 7.10
C HIS A 95 -3.03 -1.34 7.45
N LEU A 96 -3.91 -1.43 6.47
CA LEU A 96 -5.35 -1.53 6.72
C LEU A 96 -5.70 -2.84 7.44
N CYS A 97 -4.90 -3.89 7.24
CA CYS A 97 -5.04 -5.17 7.94
C CYS A 97 -4.33 -5.17 9.31
N SER A 98 -3.98 -4.02 9.82
CA SER A 98 -3.38 -3.80 11.15
C SER A 98 -1.90 -4.13 11.26
N TYR A 99 -1.20 -4.36 10.17
CA TYR A 99 0.25 -4.46 10.20
C TYR A 99 0.87 -3.11 10.49
N LYS A 100 1.92 -3.10 11.30
CA LYS A 100 2.66 -1.90 11.66
C LYS A 100 4.10 -1.98 11.15
N ASP A 101 4.78 -0.86 11.07
CA ASP A 101 6.15 -0.79 10.56
C ASP A 101 7.06 0.10 11.41
N LYS A 102 6.76 0.23 12.70
CA LYS A 102 7.52 1.09 13.61
C LYS A 102 8.77 0.41 14.15
N THR A 103 8.68 -0.88 14.48
CA THR A 103 9.82 -1.65 14.99
C THR A 103 10.51 -2.40 13.86
N LEU A 104 11.75 -2.82 14.08
CA LEU A 104 12.48 -3.63 13.10
C LEU A 104 11.75 -4.94 12.79
N ASN A 105 11.22 -5.60 13.81
CA ASN A 105 10.47 -6.84 13.64
C ASN A 105 9.22 -6.61 12.81
N GLN A 106 8.50 -5.52 13.06
CA GLN A 106 7.31 -5.16 12.29
C GLN A 106 7.66 -4.86 10.82
N LYS A 107 8.75 -4.13 10.59
CA LYS A 107 9.22 -3.84 9.22
C LYS A 107 9.58 -5.11 8.47
N ASN A 108 10.25 -6.05 9.13
CA ASN A 108 10.61 -7.32 8.54
C ASN A 108 9.37 -8.17 8.22
N GLU A 109 8.39 -8.18 9.11
CA GLU A 109 7.14 -8.91 8.92
C GLU A 109 6.35 -8.38 7.73
N ILE A 110 6.18 -7.06 7.65
CA ILE A 110 5.43 -6.45 6.56
C ILE A 110 6.16 -6.63 5.22
N ARG A 111 7.48 -6.56 5.23
CA ARG A 111 8.30 -6.81 4.03
C ARG A 111 8.14 -8.25 3.54
N ALA A 112 8.14 -9.21 4.45
CA ALA A 112 7.95 -10.62 4.09
C ALA A 112 6.57 -10.85 3.47
N LYS A 113 5.54 -10.21 4.00
CA LYS A 113 4.19 -10.28 3.44
C LYS A 113 4.09 -9.60 2.08
N GLU A 114 4.73 -8.44 1.92
CA GLU A 114 4.80 -7.76 0.61
C GLU A 114 5.42 -8.68 -0.42
N ASP A 115 6.55 -9.31 -0.10
CA ASP A 115 7.24 -10.20 -1.02
C ASP A 115 6.36 -11.40 -1.40
N LEU A 116 5.66 -11.97 -0.43
CA LEU A 116 4.76 -13.10 -0.67
C LEU A 116 3.65 -12.74 -1.65
N TYR A 117 2.96 -11.63 -1.41
CA TYR A 117 1.83 -11.22 -2.25
C TYR A 117 2.27 -10.72 -3.62
N LEU A 118 3.44 -10.06 -3.70
CA LEU A 118 4.00 -9.64 -4.98
C LEU A 118 4.40 -10.85 -5.83
N GLU A 119 4.97 -11.87 -5.22
CA GLU A 119 5.30 -13.11 -5.93
C GLU A 119 4.03 -13.73 -6.52
N GLN A 120 2.97 -13.85 -5.73
CA GLN A 120 1.69 -14.37 -6.21
C GLN A 120 1.11 -13.51 -7.33
N PHE A 121 1.19 -12.18 -7.19
CA PHE A 121 0.69 -11.24 -8.20
C PHE A 121 1.39 -11.44 -9.54
N PHE A 122 2.73 -11.50 -9.54
CA PHE A 122 3.49 -11.59 -10.78
C PHE A 122 3.49 -13.00 -11.37
N LEU A 123 3.32 -14.04 -10.55
CA LEU A 123 3.17 -15.40 -11.06
C LEU A 123 1.83 -15.59 -11.76
N ASN A 124 0.79 -14.91 -11.30
CA ASN A 124 -0.56 -15.07 -11.83
C ASN A 124 -0.90 -14.07 -12.94
N SER A 125 0.00 -13.16 -13.24
CA SER A 125 -0.20 -12.18 -14.30
C SER A 125 0.58 -12.55 -15.56
#